data_e51c526853b9dcd29feedebe395051a4
#
_entry.id   e51c526853b9dcd29feedebe395051a4
#
_cell.length_a   1.000
_cell.length_b   1.000
_cell.length_c   1.000
_cell.angle_alpha   90.00
_cell.angle_beta   90.00
_cell.angle_gamma   90.00
#
_symmetry.space_group_name_H-M   'P 1'
#
loop_
_entity.id
_entity.type
_entity.pdbx_description
1 polymer ?
#
loop_
_entity_poly.entity_id
_entity_poly.type
_entity_poly.pdbx_seq_one_letter_code
_entity_poly.pdbx_strand_id
1 'polypeptide(L)'
;MKKIVLFGDSLLAGVMNGETSDILDKHIINELTGMDFPGYGLVKLGKRGESSSEGLARIDEAVEAEGDFVVISFGTNDSLKQKNTLEDFGENIREIIESFDASKVILLTTGYINTEILPSGDNERQQLYAEKAKQIADEVGVNVIDLYHHMTVYPKPNEFVQKADGIHPSEEGYHFLGALIARDIKEKLLAEG
;
A
#
# COMPACT_ATOMS: atom_id res chain seq x y z
N MET A 1 -3.16 18.22 14.63
CA MET A 1 -3.58 17.63 13.33
C MET A 1 -3.20 16.16 13.40
N LYS A 2 -4.14 15.26 13.20
CA LYS A 2 -3.87 13.81 13.15
C LYS A 2 -3.01 13.48 11.95
N LYS A 3 -2.16 12.45 12.06
CA LYS A 3 -1.18 12.07 11.03
C LYS A 3 -1.47 10.68 10.47
N ILE A 4 -1.41 10.54 9.15
CA ILE A 4 -1.40 9.26 8.43
C ILE A 4 0.00 9.11 7.84
N VAL A 5 0.74 8.08 8.24
CA VAL A 5 2.05 7.75 7.67
C VAL A 5 1.85 6.82 6.49
N LEU A 6 2.42 7.15 5.33
CA LEU A 6 2.45 6.30 4.14
C LEU A 6 3.86 5.71 4.01
N PHE A 7 4.04 4.46 4.47
CA PHE A 7 5.33 3.78 4.51
C PHE A 7 5.38 2.61 3.52
N GLY A 8 6.21 2.72 2.50
CA GLY A 8 6.24 1.69 1.45
C GLY A 8 7.09 2.04 0.24
N ASP A 9 6.75 1.42 -0.86
CA ASP A 9 7.42 1.57 -2.15
C ASP A 9 6.84 2.71 -3.03
N SER A 10 6.98 2.59 -4.34
CA SER A 10 6.51 3.57 -5.32
C SER A 10 4.99 3.76 -5.33
N LEU A 11 4.22 2.78 -4.88
CA LEU A 11 2.76 2.88 -4.78
C LEU A 11 2.39 4.01 -3.80
N LEU A 12 2.97 3.99 -2.60
CA LEU A 12 2.73 5.00 -1.58
C LEU A 12 3.52 6.30 -1.81
N ALA A 13 4.55 6.27 -2.67
CA ALA A 13 5.21 7.48 -3.14
C ALA A 13 4.37 8.30 -4.14
N GLY A 14 3.27 7.75 -4.64
CA GLY A 14 2.38 8.43 -5.59
C GLY A 14 3.01 8.62 -6.96
N VAL A 15 3.67 7.60 -7.51
CA VAL A 15 4.39 7.73 -8.80
C VAL A 15 3.43 7.89 -9.97
N MET A 16 3.52 9.06 -10.65
CA MET A 16 2.81 9.37 -11.88
C MET A 16 3.78 9.79 -12.98
N ASN A 17 3.70 9.16 -14.15
CA ASN A 17 4.56 9.47 -15.30
C ASN A 17 6.06 9.46 -14.95
N GLY A 18 6.48 8.54 -14.11
CA GLY A 18 7.87 8.39 -13.68
C GLY A 18 8.33 9.29 -12.54
N GLU A 19 7.49 10.20 -12.04
CA GLU A 19 7.82 11.12 -10.96
C GLU A 19 6.94 10.88 -9.72
N THR A 20 7.45 11.18 -8.53
CA THR A 20 6.66 11.18 -7.30
C THR A 20 5.71 12.37 -7.27
N SER A 21 4.50 12.18 -6.78
CA SER A 21 3.47 13.21 -6.76
C SER A 21 2.61 13.13 -5.50
N ASP A 22 1.71 14.11 -5.31
CA ASP A 22 0.75 14.15 -4.21
C ASP A 22 -0.63 13.58 -4.61
N ILE A 23 -0.69 12.78 -5.67
CA ILE A 23 -1.98 12.30 -6.19
C ILE A 23 -2.71 11.42 -5.17
N LEU A 24 -2.01 10.45 -4.57
CA LEU A 24 -2.60 9.58 -3.55
C LEU A 24 -3.00 10.38 -2.30
N ASP A 25 -2.15 11.30 -1.88
CA ASP A 25 -2.39 12.15 -0.73
C ASP A 25 -3.69 12.94 -0.87
N LYS A 26 -3.87 13.56 -2.04
CA LYS A 26 -5.09 14.34 -2.36
C LYS A 26 -6.33 13.46 -2.33
N HIS A 27 -6.27 12.25 -2.88
CA HIS A 27 -7.41 11.34 -2.86
C HIS A 27 -7.76 10.91 -1.43
N ILE A 28 -6.79 10.49 -0.61
CA ILE A 28 -7.05 10.10 0.78
C ILE A 28 -7.70 11.25 1.56
N ILE A 29 -7.15 12.46 1.47
CA ILE A 29 -7.67 13.63 2.22
C ILE A 29 -9.06 14.03 1.72
N ASN A 30 -9.29 14.03 0.41
CA ASN A 30 -10.59 14.35 -0.17
C ASN A 30 -11.66 13.35 0.26
N GLU A 31 -11.37 12.05 0.22
CA GLU A 31 -12.29 11.00 0.65
C GLU A 31 -12.61 11.10 2.15
N LEU A 32 -11.60 11.26 3.02
CA LEU A 32 -11.83 11.45 4.45
C LEU A 32 -12.67 12.70 4.73
N THR A 33 -12.36 13.80 4.06
CA THR A 33 -13.13 15.06 4.21
C THR A 33 -14.57 14.88 3.73
N GLY A 34 -14.79 14.22 2.60
CA GLY A 34 -16.12 13.91 2.07
C GLY A 34 -16.95 12.98 2.96
N MET A 35 -16.30 12.21 3.83
CA MET A 35 -16.94 11.35 4.83
C MET A 35 -17.08 11.99 6.22
N ASP A 36 -16.87 13.31 6.35
CA ASP A 36 -16.91 14.07 7.60
C ASP A 36 -15.79 13.75 8.62
N PHE A 37 -14.63 13.28 8.13
CA PHE A 37 -13.41 13.08 8.92
C PHE A 37 -12.26 14.01 8.47
N PRO A 38 -12.38 15.34 8.60
CA PRO A 38 -11.33 16.28 8.19
C PRO A 38 -10.19 16.35 9.23
N GLY A 39 -9.09 17.04 8.86
CA GLY A 39 -8.04 17.41 9.81
C GLY A 39 -6.87 16.43 9.88
N TYR A 40 -6.70 15.59 8.87
CA TYR A 40 -5.53 14.71 8.72
C TYR A 40 -4.44 15.38 7.89
N GLY A 41 -3.18 15.13 8.27
CA GLY A 41 -2.00 15.40 7.46
C GLY A 41 -1.30 14.08 7.11
N LEU A 42 -0.57 14.08 5.99
CA LEU A 42 0.15 12.91 5.53
C LEU A 42 1.66 13.06 5.75
N VAL A 43 2.30 11.99 6.20
CA VAL A 43 3.75 11.85 6.26
C VAL A 43 4.15 10.83 5.19
N LYS A 44 4.80 11.33 4.13
CA LYS A 44 5.16 10.51 2.97
C LYS A 44 6.52 9.88 3.15
N LEU A 45 6.53 8.58 3.36
CA LEU A 45 7.73 7.75 3.48
C LEU A 45 7.75 6.62 2.42
N GLY A 46 6.99 6.79 1.33
CA GLY A 46 7.09 5.93 0.16
C GLY A 46 8.36 6.19 -0.62
N LYS A 47 9.12 5.15 -0.97
CA LYS A 47 10.36 5.24 -1.77
C LYS A 47 10.31 4.30 -2.97
N ARG A 48 10.64 4.85 -4.14
CA ARG A 48 10.58 4.12 -5.41
C ARG A 48 11.52 2.91 -5.43
N GLY A 49 10.97 1.77 -5.86
CA GLY A 49 11.77 0.57 -6.14
C GLY A 49 12.23 -0.21 -4.92
N GLU A 50 11.80 0.18 -3.71
CA GLU A 50 12.14 -0.53 -2.48
C GLU A 50 11.42 -1.87 -2.34
N SER A 51 12.14 -2.83 -1.79
CA SER A 51 11.63 -4.11 -1.31
C SER A 51 11.31 -4.05 0.18
N SER A 52 10.69 -5.09 0.72
CA SER A 52 10.38 -5.21 2.15
C SER A 52 11.63 -5.14 3.03
N SER A 53 12.75 -5.74 2.61
CA SER A 53 14.01 -5.67 3.38
C SER A 53 14.63 -4.27 3.42
N GLU A 54 14.50 -3.51 2.32
CA GLU A 54 14.93 -2.10 2.29
C GLU A 54 14.01 -1.22 3.16
N GLY A 55 12.71 -1.50 3.15
CA GLY A 55 11.76 -0.86 4.05
C GLY A 55 12.08 -1.15 5.51
N LEU A 56 12.29 -2.41 5.87
CA LEU A 56 12.64 -2.82 7.23
C LEU A 56 13.92 -2.12 7.72
N ALA A 57 14.93 -1.97 6.87
CA ALA A 57 16.19 -1.31 7.21
C ALA A 57 16.03 0.18 7.61
N ARG A 58 14.89 0.80 7.32
CA ARG A 58 14.58 2.20 7.67
C ARG A 58 13.27 2.34 8.46
N ILE A 59 12.85 1.30 9.15
CA ILE A 59 11.58 1.29 9.89
C ILE A 59 11.49 2.42 10.94
N ASP A 60 12.63 2.82 11.51
CA ASP A 60 12.70 3.91 12.48
C ASP A 60 12.15 5.23 11.94
N GLU A 61 12.30 5.53 10.63
CA GLU A 61 11.72 6.72 10.00
C GLU A 61 10.19 6.75 10.17
N ALA A 62 9.54 5.59 10.06
CA ALA A 62 8.09 5.47 10.17
C ALA A 62 7.62 5.45 11.63
N VAL A 63 8.38 4.83 12.53
CA VAL A 63 8.09 4.80 13.96
C VAL A 63 8.21 6.21 14.55
N GLU A 64 9.29 6.94 14.24
CA GLU A 64 9.53 8.31 14.70
C GLU A 64 8.52 9.33 14.15
N ALA A 65 7.85 9.02 13.06
CA ALA A 65 6.79 9.87 12.52
C ALA A 65 5.56 9.96 13.44
N GLU A 66 5.36 9.01 14.35
CA GLU A 66 4.28 8.97 15.34
C GLU A 66 2.89 9.16 14.70
N GLY A 67 2.55 8.31 13.71
CA GLY A 67 1.25 8.34 13.03
C GLY A 67 0.09 7.93 13.94
N ASP A 68 -1.07 8.54 13.73
CA ASP A 68 -2.34 8.03 14.25
C ASP A 68 -2.76 6.79 13.46
N PHE A 69 -2.44 6.75 12.15
CA PHE A 69 -2.54 5.58 11.28
C PHE A 69 -1.26 5.40 10.49
N VAL A 70 -0.93 4.14 10.18
CA VAL A 70 0.23 3.77 9.35
C VAL A 70 -0.24 2.86 8.23
N VAL A 71 -0.15 3.34 7.00
CA VAL A 71 -0.42 2.58 5.79
C VAL A 71 0.89 2.00 5.28
N ILE A 72 0.97 0.68 5.12
CA ILE A 72 2.18 -0.04 4.75
C ILE A 72 1.95 -0.77 3.43
N SER A 73 2.90 -0.66 2.49
CA SER A 73 2.86 -1.35 1.21
C SER A 73 4.24 -1.73 0.71
N PHE A 74 4.50 -3.04 0.65
CA PHE A 74 5.67 -3.65 0.03
C PHE A 74 5.26 -4.95 -0.69
N GLY A 75 6.16 -5.53 -1.47
CA GLY A 75 5.97 -6.83 -2.10
C GLY A 75 6.02 -6.79 -3.63
N THR A 76 5.62 -5.70 -4.26
CA THR A 76 5.69 -5.56 -5.72
C THR A 76 7.14 -5.68 -6.22
N ASN A 77 8.09 -5.01 -5.58
CA ASN A 77 9.50 -5.10 -5.93
C ASN A 77 10.16 -6.40 -5.45
N ASP A 78 9.70 -6.96 -4.33
CA ASP A 78 10.13 -8.27 -3.84
C ASP A 78 9.84 -9.34 -4.91
N SER A 79 8.61 -9.36 -5.43
CA SER A 79 8.17 -10.32 -6.42
C SER A 79 8.77 -10.10 -7.80
N LEU A 80 8.77 -8.85 -8.31
CA LEU A 80 9.24 -8.53 -9.66
C LEU A 80 10.76 -8.65 -9.81
N LYS A 81 11.50 -8.15 -8.83
CA LYS A 81 12.96 -8.14 -8.85
C LYS A 81 13.57 -9.36 -8.16
N GLN A 82 12.73 -10.21 -7.58
CA GLN A 82 13.13 -11.39 -6.79
C GLN A 82 14.19 -11.03 -5.73
N LYS A 83 14.05 -9.86 -5.10
CA LYS A 83 14.99 -9.38 -4.09
C LYS A 83 14.92 -10.18 -2.79
N ASN A 84 13.73 -10.68 -2.46
CA ASN A 84 13.47 -11.51 -1.30
C ASN A 84 12.69 -12.75 -1.71
N THR A 85 12.93 -13.86 -1.03
CA THR A 85 12.04 -15.03 -1.14
C THR A 85 10.66 -14.71 -0.57
N LEU A 86 9.69 -15.56 -0.83
CA LEU A 86 8.33 -15.38 -0.27
C LEU A 86 8.35 -15.48 1.26
N GLU A 87 9.23 -16.32 1.83
CA GLU A 87 9.45 -16.45 3.27
C GLU A 87 10.10 -15.20 3.84
N ASP A 88 11.21 -14.73 3.27
CA ASP A 88 11.88 -13.51 3.72
C ASP A 88 10.93 -12.30 3.67
N PHE A 89 10.12 -12.20 2.60
CA PHE A 89 9.09 -11.16 2.50
C PHE A 89 8.09 -11.26 3.65
N GLY A 90 7.61 -12.47 3.97
CA GLY A 90 6.67 -12.68 5.08
C GLY A 90 7.27 -12.27 6.43
N GLU A 91 8.53 -12.64 6.68
CA GLU A 91 9.26 -12.25 7.91
C GLU A 91 9.46 -10.74 7.99
N ASN A 92 9.89 -10.10 6.90
CA ASN A 92 10.06 -8.65 6.83
C ASN A 92 8.74 -7.90 7.08
N ILE A 93 7.63 -8.32 6.46
CA ILE A 93 6.31 -7.71 6.67
C ILE A 93 5.87 -7.87 8.11
N ARG A 94 6.05 -9.05 8.70
CA ARG A 94 5.74 -9.29 10.12
C ARG A 94 6.48 -8.29 11.02
N GLU A 95 7.80 -8.20 10.87
CA GLU A 95 8.64 -7.31 11.68
C GLU A 95 8.25 -5.84 11.49
N ILE A 96 7.96 -5.43 10.25
CA ILE A 96 7.49 -4.06 9.95
C ILE A 96 6.17 -3.77 10.67
N ILE A 97 5.14 -4.63 10.55
CA ILE A 97 3.82 -4.34 11.14
C ILE A 97 3.82 -4.46 12.67
N GLU A 98 4.64 -5.35 13.24
CA GLU A 98 4.82 -5.50 14.70
C GLU A 98 5.56 -4.32 15.34
N SER A 99 6.19 -3.44 14.55
CA SER A 99 6.81 -2.19 15.03
C SER A 99 5.77 -1.13 15.42
N PHE A 100 4.48 -1.37 15.17
CA PHE A 100 3.39 -0.44 15.44
C PHE A 100 2.29 -1.11 16.27
N ASP A 101 1.46 -0.28 16.91
CA ASP A 101 0.19 -0.75 17.47
C ASP A 101 -0.71 -1.29 16.35
N ALA A 102 -1.17 -2.53 16.49
CA ALA A 102 -2.00 -3.21 15.49
C ALA A 102 -3.28 -2.41 15.12
N SER A 103 -3.84 -1.67 16.07
CA SER A 103 -5.02 -0.81 15.83
C SER A 103 -4.76 0.30 14.83
N LYS A 104 -3.51 0.75 14.67
CA LYS A 104 -3.11 1.83 13.76
C LYS A 104 -2.72 1.36 12.36
N VAL A 105 -2.39 0.07 12.19
CA VAL A 105 -1.84 -0.47 10.94
C VAL A 105 -2.95 -0.74 9.91
N ILE A 106 -2.67 -0.36 8.66
CA ILE A 106 -3.39 -0.78 7.46
C ILE A 106 -2.35 -1.30 6.49
N LEU A 107 -2.32 -2.62 6.28
CA LEU A 107 -1.42 -3.26 5.32
C LEU A 107 -2.09 -3.32 3.94
N LEU A 108 -1.39 -2.91 2.89
CA LEU A 108 -1.81 -3.14 1.50
C LEU A 108 -1.08 -4.36 0.96
N THR A 109 -1.80 -5.23 0.26
CA THR A 109 -1.15 -6.28 -0.55
C THR A 109 -0.52 -5.68 -1.81
N THR A 110 0.24 -6.49 -2.56
CA THR A 110 0.67 -6.17 -3.93
C THR A 110 -0.55 -5.88 -4.81
N GLY A 111 -0.35 -5.08 -5.87
CA GLY A 111 -1.38 -4.79 -6.87
C GLY A 111 -1.27 -5.66 -8.11
N TYR A 112 -2.23 -5.51 -9.02
CA TYR A 112 -2.25 -6.11 -10.35
C TYR A 112 -1.25 -5.42 -11.27
N ILE A 113 -0.66 -6.19 -12.18
CA ILE A 113 0.27 -5.72 -13.23
C ILE A 113 -0.35 -5.95 -14.60
N ASN A 114 -0.32 -4.93 -15.47
CA ASN A 114 -0.70 -5.08 -16.88
C ASN A 114 0.44 -5.75 -17.68
N THR A 115 0.35 -7.05 -17.85
CA THR A 115 1.37 -7.85 -18.56
C THR A 115 1.37 -7.62 -20.08
N GLU A 116 0.38 -6.95 -20.65
CA GLU A 116 0.42 -6.51 -22.05
C GLU A 116 1.44 -5.38 -22.24
N ILE A 117 1.63 -4.54 -21.21
CA ILE A 117 2.58 -3.42 -21.21
C ILE A 117 3.92 -3.86 -20.61
N LEU A 118 3.88 -4.64 -19.54
CA LEU A 118 5.06 -5.20 -18.87
C LEU A 118 5.08 -6.73 -19.04
N PRO A 119 5.57 -7.28 -20.16
CA PRO A 119 5.58 -8.73 -20.40
C PRO A 119 6.43 -9.53 -19.41
N SER A 120 7.36 -8.89 -18.70
CA SER A 120 8.13 -9.50 -17.61
C SER A 120 7.38 -9.58 -16.29
N GLY A 121 6.18 -8.97 -16.20
CA GLY A 121 5.31 -9.05 -15.04
C GLY A 121 4.74 -10.47 -14.87
N ASP A 122 4.46 -10.84 -13.62
CA ASP A 122 3.96 -12.14 -13.24
C ASP A 122 2.85 -11.96 -12.19
N ASN A 123 1.59 -11.99 -12.65
CA ASN A 123 0.43 -11.83 -11.78
C ASN A 123 0.20 -13.03 -10.85
N GLU A 124 0.60 -14.24 -11.21
CA GLU A 124 0.55 -15.40 -10.30
C GLU A 124 1.49 -15.16 -9.12
N ARG A 125 2.69 -14.65 -9.40
CA ARG A 125 3.63 -14.27 -8.34
C ARG A 125 3.15 -13.09 -7.51
N GLN A 126 2.57 -12.05 -8.12
CA GLN A 126 1.96 -10.94 -7.37
C GLN A 126 0.90 -11.48 -6.39
N GLN A 127 0.05 -12.39 -6.85
CA GLN A 127 -0.97 -13.01 -6.01
C GLN A 127 -0.37 -13.81 -4.85
N LEU A 128 0.70 -14.57 -5.06
CA LEU A 128 1.39 -15.30 -3.98
C LEU A 128 1.89 -14.36 -2.88
N TYR A 129 2.48 -13.22 -3.25
CA TYR A 129 2.92 -12.21 -2.28
C TYR A 129 1.73 -11.52 -1.61
N ALA A 130 0.63 -11.28 -2.31
CA ALA A 130 -0.60 -10.77 -1.73
C ALA A 130 -1.18 -11.73 -0.67
N GLU A 131 -1.27 -13.03 -0.99
CA GLU A 131 -1.74 -14.06 -0.06
C GLU A 131 -0.83 -14.19 1.17
N LYS A 132 0.50 -14.11 0.99
CA LYS A 132 1.44 -14.12 2.10
C LYS A 132 1.23 -12.90 3.03
N ALA A 133 1.06 -11.70 2.46
CA ALA A 133 0.79 -10.50 3.24
C ALA A 133 -0.51 -10.62 4.05
N LYS A 134 -1.57 -11.17 3.45
CA LYS A 134 -2.85 -11.44 4.12
C LYS A 134 -2.69 -12.44 5.27
N GLN A 135 -1.97 -13.53 5.02
CA GLN A 135 -1.67 -14.52 6.06
C GLN A 135 -0.99 -13.87 7.26
N ILE A 136 0.05 -13.07 7.02
CA ILE A 136 0.78 -12.37 8.10
C ILE A 136 -0.13 -11.37 8.82
N ALA A 137 -0.96 -10.61 8.08
CA ALA A 137 -1.92 -9.68 8.68
C ALA A 137 -2.90 -10.38 9.62
N ASP A 138 -3.44 -11.53 9.19
CA ASP A 138 -4.36 -12.34 10.01
C ASP A 138 -3.68 -12.88 11.28
N GLU A 139 -2.44 -13.37 11.17
CA GLU A 139 -1.67 -13.90 12.28
C GLU A 139 -1.32 -12.83 13.33
N VAL A 140 -0.99 -11.61 12.89
CA VAL A 140 -0.66 -10.48 13.78
C VAL A 140 -1.92 -9.73 14.25
N GLY A 141 -3.03 -9.86 13.54
CA GLY A 141 -4.30 -9.20 13.86
C GLY A 141 -4.35 -7.74 13.40
N VAL A 142 -3.73 -7.41 12.26
CA VAL A 142 -3.79 -6.08 11.65
C VAL A 142 -4.77 -6.03 10.48
N ASN A 143 -5.27 -4.82 10.18
CA ASN A 143 -6.14 -4.60 9.03
C ASN A 143 -5.37 -4.76 7.72
N VAL A 144 -5.96 -5.45 6.75
CA VAL A 144 -5.38 -5.64 5.42
C VAL A 144 -6.36 -5.23 4.31
N ILE A 145 -5.88 -4.46 3.35
CA ILE A 145 -6.57 -4.17 2.09
C ILE A 145 -5.97 -5.10 1.03
N ASP A 146 -6.75 -6.08 0.56
CA ASP A 146 -6.38 -6.98 -0.54
C ASP A 146 -6.47 -6.24 -1.87
N LEU A 147 -5.45 -5.42 -2.16
CA LEU A 147 -5.43 -4.59 -3.36
C LEU A 147 -5.46 -5.43 -4.64
N TYR A 148 -4.74 -6.56 -4.67
CA TYR A 148 -4.72 -7.47 -5.83
C TYR A 148 -6.15 -7.95 -6.15
N HIS A 149 -6.86 -8.45 -5.14
CA HIS A 149 -8.24 -8.91 -5.30
C HIS A 149 -9.15 -7.75 -5.74
N HIS A 150 -9.08 -6.62 -5.05
CA HIS A 150 -9.90 -5.45 -5.39
C HIS A 150 -9.72 -4.98 -6.84
N MET A 151 -8.49 -5.01 -7.37
CA MET A 151 -8.23 -4.64 -8.77
C MET A 151 -8.75 -5.71 -9.75
N THR A 152 -8.59 -7.00 -9.44
CA THR A 152 -8.87 -8.10 -10.37
C THR A 152 -10.33 -8.52 -10.45
N VAL A 153 -11.16 -8.15 -9.47
CA VAL A 153 -12.63 -8.40 -9.55
C VAL A 153 -13.35 -7.44 -10.51
N TYR A 154 -12.71 -6.35 -10.92
CA TYR A 154 -13.26 -5.46 -11.94
C TYR A 154 -13.05 -6.03 -13.34
N PRO A 155 -14.01 -5.78 -14.27
CA PRO A 155 -13.92 -6.29 -15.64
C PRO A 155 -12.72 -5.81 -16.45
N LYS A 156 -12.10 -4.70 -16.03
CA LYS A 156 -11.00 -4.03 -16.75
C LYS A 156 -9.89 -3.60 -15.81
N PRO A 157 -9.16 -4.55 -15.19
CA PRO A 157 -8.09 -4.23 -14.24
C PRO A 157 -6.97 -3.36 -14.84
N ASN A 158 -6.76 -3.43 -16.16
CA ASN A 158 -5.78 -2.60 -16.87
C ASN A 158 -6.05 -1.09 -16.77
N GLU A 159 -7.29 -0.66 -16.49
CA GLU A 159 -7.62 0.76 -16.32
C GLU A 159 -7.04 1.33 -15.01
N PHE A 160 -6.76 0.48 -14.01
CA PHE A 160 -6.17 0.91 -12.74
C PHE A 160 -4.65 1.12 -12.76
N VAL A 161 -3.98 0.74 -13.85
CA VAL A 161 -2.52 0.91 -13.98
C VAL A 161 -2.16 1.81 -15.16
N GLN A 162 -1.01 2.49 -15.05
CA GLN A 162 -0.55 3.42 -16.07
C GLN A 162 -0.18 2.69 -17.35
N LYS A 163 -0.62 3.23 -18.48
CA LYS A 163 -0.23 2.74 -19.82
C LYS A 163 1.24 2.96 -20.14
N ALA A 164 1.94 3.77 -19.35
CA ALA A 164 3.36 4.04 -19.52
C ALA A 164 4.25 2.89 -19.04
N ASP A 165 3.85 2.14 -18.02
CA ASP A 165 4.70 1.12 -17.40
C ASP A 165 3.96 -0.17 -16.99
N GLY A 166 2.64 -0.14 -16.88
CA GLY A 166 1.82 -1.31 -16.52
C GLY A 166 1.91 -1.74 -15.05
N ILE A 167 2.55 -0.95 -14.19
CA ILE A 167 2.74 -1.26 -12.76
C ILE A 167 2.11 -0.22 -11.87
N HIS A 168 2.52 1.05 -12.06
CA HIS A 168 2.06 2.13 -11.18
C HIS A 168 0.59 2.42 -11.41
N PRO A 169 -0.17 2.77 -10.36
CA PRO A 169 -1.58 3.10 -10.51
C PRO A 169 -1.79 4.27 -11.49
N SER A 170 -2.83 4.18 -12.32
CA SER A 170 -3.35 5.30 -13.10
C SER A 170 -3.98 6.35 -12.18
N GLU A 171 -4.52 7.42 -12.73
CA GLU A 171 -5.31 8.40 -11.96
C GLU A 171 -6.51 7.73 -11.29
N GLU A 172 -7.24 6.90 -12.03
CA GLU A 172 -8.34 6.07 -11.51
C GLU A 172 -7.84 5.07 -10.45
N GLY A 173 -6.66 4.48 -10.67
CA GLY A 173 -6.04 3.56 -9.73
C GLY A 173 -5.70 4.25 -8.41
N TYR A 174 -5.16 5.47 -8.44
CA TYR A 174 -4.88 6.24 -7.23
C TYR A 174 -6.14 6.74 -6.53
N HIS A 175 -7.17 7.13 -7.27
CA HIS A 175 -8.48 7.45 -6.69
C HIS A 175 -9.06 6.23 -5.97
N PHE A 176 -9.06 5.08 -6.62
CA PHE A 176 -9.53 3.82 -6.07
C PHE A 176 -8.76 3.42 -4.78
N LEU A 177 -7.44 3.50 -4.83
CA LEU A 177 -6.58 3.22 -3.68
C LEU A 177 -6.83 4.19 -2.52
N GLY A 178 -6.94 5.48 -2.81
CA GLY A 178 -7.25 6.51 -1.82
C GLY A 178 -8.59 6.27 -1.13
N ALA A 179 -9.61 5.88 -1.90
CA ALA A 179 -10.93 5.54 -1.36
C ALA A 179 -10.89 4.31 -0.44
N LEU A 180 -10.15 3.26 -0.82
CA LEU A 180 -9.98 2.06 0.03
C LEU A 180 -9.29 2.39 1.35
N ILE A 181 -8.20 3.16 1.31
CA ILE A 181 -7.45 3.58 2.51
C ILE A 181 -8.36 4.44 3.41
N ALA A 182 -9.04 5.43 2.85
CA ALA A 182 -9.93 6.31 3.60
C ALA A 182 -11.11 5.56 4.24
N ARG A 183 -11.68 4.58 3.54
CA ARG A 183 -12.72 3.69 4.07
C ARG A 183 -12.22 2.97 5.32
N ASP A 184 -11.07 2.34 5.25
CA ASP A 184 -10.53 1.53 6.34
C ASP A 184 -10.12 2.39 7.54
N ILE A 185 -9.60 3.60 7.32
CA ILE A 185 -9.37 4.60 8.38
C ILE A 185 -10.70 4.96 9.06
N LYS A 186 -11.74 5.26 8.29
CA LYS A 186 -13.08 5.55 8.84
C LYS A 186 -13.61 4.40 9.68
N GLU A 187 -13.50 3.15 9.21
CA GLU A 187 -13.96 1.97 9.95
C GLU A 187 -13.24 1.85 11.30
N LYS A 188 -11.92 2.06 11.34
CA LYS A 188 -11.14 2.09 12.59
C LYS A 188 -11.62 3.18 13.55
N LEU A 189 -11.86 4.39 13.05
CA LEU A 189 -12.36 5.52 13.85
C LEU A 189 -13.74 5.24 14.45
N LEU A 190 -14.61 4.58 13.72
CA LEU A 190 -15.95 4.22 14.20
C LEU A 190 -15.91 3.05 15.21
N ALA A 191 -14.89 2.21 15.16
CA ALA A 191 -14.71 1.11 16.14
C ALA A 191 -14.16 1.60 17.48
N GLU A 192 -13.48 2.76 17.52
CA GLU A 192 -12.94 3.37 18.75
C GLU A 192 -13.95 4.22 19.52
N GLY A 193 -15.07 4.61 18.93
CA GLY A 193 -16.11 5.49 19.48
C GLY A 193 -17.32 4.73 19.98
#